data_061db02d78df5bebb2007c24e87635f0
#
_entry.id   061db02d78df5bebb2007c24e87635f0
#
_cell.length_a   1.000
_cell.length_b   1.000
_cell.length_c   1.000
_cell.angle_alpha   90.00
_cell.angle_beta   90.00
_cell.angle_gamma   90.00
#
_symmetry.space_group_name_H-M   'P 1'
#
loop_
_entity.id
_entity.type
_entity.pdbx_description
1 polymer ?
#
loop_
_entity_poly.entity_id
_entity_poly.type
_entity_poly.pdbx_seq_one_letter_code
_entity_poly.pdbx_strand_id
1 'polypeptide(L)'
;MNHIGGKNTTITFAYMHNGAKFMLKIAEESEEGQLYTLVASLIFSAFTLEAYLNHLGKLRNKEWNEIERRHSKLEKYKLFAEAAQIKFDFSVRPYRTLKELFSFRDRMAHGRTTEEVISTCIDMHEKRLPQKHAKNDWQVFATLETARQSIKDVELLIEELHSMSGHFGN
;
A
#
# COMPACT_ATOMS: atom_id res chain seq x y z
N MET A 1 -38.42 -7.04 -27.18
CA MET A 1 -37.25 -7.18 -26.27
C MET A 1 -37.37 -6.12 -25.19
N ASN A 2 -37.51 -6.51 -23.93
CA ASN A 2 -37.60 -5.56 -22.81
C ASN A 2 -36.17 -5.34 -22.29
N HIS A 3 -35.70 -4.08 -22.32
CA HIS A 3 -34.41 -3.71 -21.74
C HIS A 3 -34.60 -3.31 -20.28
N ILE A 4 -33.91 -3.99 -19.37
CA ILE A 4 -33.84 -3.60 -17.97
C ILE A 4 -32.52 -2.81 -17.80
N GLY A 5 -32.62 -1.51 -17.54
CA GLY A 5 -31.49 -0.65 -17.23
C GLY A 5 -31.26 -0.59 -15.72
N GLY A 6 -30.00 -0.61 -15.27
CA GLY A 6 -29.60 -0.46 -13.87
C GLY A 6 -28.32 0.35 -13.74
N LYS A 7 -28.11 0.98 -12.59
CA LYS A 7 -26.87 1.67 -12.23
C LYS A 7 -26.03 0.73 -11.37
N ASN A 8 -24.80 0.41 -11.82
CA ASN A 8 -23.83 -0.32 -11.01
C ASN A 8 -22.79 0.67 -10.47
N THR A 9 -22.48 0.59 -9.17
CA THR A 9 -21.44 1.40 -8.53
C THR A 9 -20.34 0.47 -8.02
N THR A 10 -19.13 0.62 -8.54
CA THR A 10 -17.95 -0.15 -8.11
C THR A 10 -17.12 0.68 -7.15
N ILE A 11 -16.90 0.16 -5.95
CA ILE A 11 -16.08 0.81 -4.90
C ILE A 11 -14.67 0.19 -4.95
N THR A 12 -13.79 0.79 -5.74
CA THR A 12 -12.46 0.24 -6.05
C THR A 12 -11.60 -0.02 -4.80
N PHE A 13 -11.59 0.89 -3.83
CA PHE A 13 -10.76 0.69 -2.62
C PHE A 13 -11.20 -0.54 -1.81
N ALA A 14 -12.48 -0.89 -1.80
CA ALA A 14 -12.97 -2.09 -1.11
C ALA A 14 -12.47 -3.39 -1.78
N TYR A 15 -12.41 -3.40 -3.11
CA TYR A 15 -11.83 -4.53 -3.86
C TYR A 15 -10.34 -4.67 -3.60
N MET A 16 -9.59 -3.55 -3.60
CA MET A 16 -8.15 -3.56 -3.30
C MET A 16 -7.88 -4.04 -1.88
N HIS A 17 -8.67 -3.57 -0.91
CA HIS A 17 -8.55 -3.99 0.48
C HIS A 17 -8.80 -5.50 0.66
N ASN A 18 -9.86 -6.02 0.05
CA ASN A 18 -10.14 -7.45 0.07
C ASN A 18 -9.02 -8.25 -0.63
N GLY A 19 -8.47 -7.72 -1.73
CA GLY A 19 -7.31 -8.29 -2.40
C GLY A 19 -6.08 -8.37 -1.49
N ALA A 20 -5.78 -7.32 -0.74
CA ALA A 20 -4.68 -7.30 0.22
C ALA A 20 -4.82 -8.39 1.29
N LYS A 21 -6.01 -8.50 1.90
CA LYS A 21 -6.31 -9.54 2.90
C LYS A 21 -6.22 -10.94 2.33
N PHE A 22 -6.74 -11.15 1.13
CA PHE A 22 -6.71 -12.46 0.47
C PHE A 22 -5.28 -12.90 0.15
N MET A 23 -4.44 -12.00 -0.37
CA MET A 23 -3.04 -12.30 -0.65
C MET A 23 -2.25 -12.58 0.62
N LEU A 24 -2.51 -11.83 1.71
CA LEU A 24 -1.91 -12.12 3.01
C LEU A 24 -2.30 -13.51 3.51
N LYS A 25 -3.57 -13.88 3.42
CA LYS A 25 -4.05 -15.21 3.83
C LYS A 25 -3.31 -16.32 3.08
N ILE A 26 -3.15 -16.21 1.76
CA ILE A 26 -2.39 -17.20 0.96
C ILE A 26 -0.94 -17.26 1.46
N ALA A 27 -0.31 -16.10 1.74
CA ALA A 27 1.05 -16.05 2.25
C ALA A 27 1.21 -16.70 3.63
N GLU A 28 0.17 -16.69 4.46
CA GLU A 28 0.15 -17.34 5.78
C GLU A 28 -0.04 -18.85 5.69
N GLU A 29 -0.71 -19.33 4.65
CA GLU A 29 -1.04 -20.74 4.45
C GLU A 29 0.07 -21.52 3.71
N SER A 30 0.96 -20.84 2.95
CA SER A 30 1.99 -21.50 2.14
C SER A 30 3.30 -20.71 2.07
N GLU A 31 4.41 -21.41 2.26
CA GLU A 31 5.76 -20.86 2.01
C GLU A 31 6.08 -20.82 0.50
N GLU A 32 5.48 -21.71 -0.30
CA GLU A 32 5.67 -21.70 -1.74
C GLU A 32 5.03 -20.46 -2.35
N GLY A 33 5.84 -19.66 -3.03
CA GLY A 33 5.38 -18.40 -3.62
C GLY A 33 5.09 -17.28 -2.62
N GLN A 34 5.39 -17.46 -1.33
CA GLN A 34 5.04 -16.51 -0.25
C GLN A 34 5.53 -15.09 -0.54
N LEU A 35 6.75 -14.93 -1.08
CA LEU A 35 7.26 -13.60 -1.42
C LEU A 35 6.34 -12.87 -2.40
N TYR A 36 5.85 -13.55 -3.43
CA TYR A 36 4.98 -12.93 -4.44
C TYR A 36 3.62 -12.53 -3.87
N THR A 37 3.04 -13.37 -3.01
CA THR A 37 1.76 -13.07 -2.35
C THR A 37 1.90 -11.94 -1.34
N LEU A 38 3.02 -11.84 -0.62
CA LEU A 38 3.33 -10.72 0.26
C LEU A 38 3.51 -9.40 -0.51
N VAL A 39 4.25 -9.43 -1.61
CA VAL A 39 4.40 -8.27 -2.50
C VAL A 39 3.03 -7.82 -3.01
N ALA A 40 2.19 -8.76 -3.47
CA ALA A 40 0.84 -8.45 -3.93
C ALA A 40 -0.03 -7.84 -2.82
N SER A 41 0.01 -8.37 -1.60
CA SER A 41 -0.70 -7.84 -0.43
C SER A 41 -0.31 -6.40 -0.13
N LEU A 42 0.98 -6.09 -0.13
CA LEU A 42 1.51 -4.74 0.12
C LEU A 42 1.12 -3.76 -1.01
N ILE A 43 1.18 -4.20 -2.27
CA ILE A 43 0.75 -3.38 -3.43
C ILE A 43 -0.76 -3.10 -3.35
N PHE A 44 -1.59 -4.09 -3.07
CA PHE A 44 -3.02 -3.89 -2.89
C PHE A 44 -3.34 -2.98 -1.69
N SER A 45 -2.56 -3.05 -0.60
CA SER A 45 -2.68 -2.12 0.53
C SER A 45 -2.39 -0.67 0.10
N ALA A 46 -1.34 -0.44 -0.69
CA ALA A 46 -1.04 0.87 -1.25
C ALA A 46 -2.14 1.37 -2.19
N PHE A 47 -2.66 0.51 -3.07
CA PHE A 47 -3.78 0.84 -3.95
C PHE A 47 -5.08 1.11 -3.20
N THR A 48 -5.31 0.43 -2.06
CA THR A 48 -6.45 0.70 -1.18
C THR A 48 -6.44 2.15 -0.73
N LEU A 49 -5.31 2.63 -0.20
CA LEU A 49 -5.17 4.03 0.24
C LEU A 49 -5.32 5.01 -0.91
N GLU A 50 -4.65 4.78 -2.04
CA GLU A 50 -4.72 5.67 -3.21
C GLU A 50 -6.15 5.76 -3.75
N ALA A 51 -6.84 4.61 -3.90
CA ALA A 51 -8.22 4.56 -4.36
C ALA A 51 -9.19 5.18 -3.35
N TYR A 52 -8.96 5.03 -2.04
CA TYR A 52 -9.77 5.67 -1.01
C TYR A 52 -9.63 7.19 -1.03
N LEU A 53 -8.41 7.72 -1.12
CA LEU A 53 -8.19 9.17 -1.23
C LEU A 53 -8.86 9.76 -2.46
N ASN A 54 -8.80 9.06 -3.60
CA ASN A 54 -9.48 9.49 -4.82
C ASN A 54 -11.01 9.38 -4.71
N HIS A 55 -11.53 8.34 -4.05
CA HIS A 55 -12.95 8.21 -3.77
C HIS A 55 -13.44 9.35 -2.90
N LEU A 56 -12.75 9.63 -1.79
CA LEU A 56 -13.06 10.71 -0.87
C LEU A 56 -13.02 12.08 -1.56
N GLY A 57 -12.01 12.28 -2.43
CA GLY A 57 -11.85 13.49 -3.22
C GLY A 57 -13.02 13.73 -4.17
N LYS A 58 -13.45 12.71 -4.89
CA LYS A 58 -14.61 12.80 -5.80
C LYS A 58 -15.92 13.07 -5.08
N LEU A 59 -16.07 12.57 -3.84
CA LEU A 59 -17.25 12.84 -3.04
C LEU A 59 -17.32 14.29 -2.55
N ARG A 60 -16.16 14.91 -2.30
CA ARG A 60 -16.06 16.22 -1.64
C ARG A 60 -15.77 17.38 -2.57
N ASN A 61 -15.18 17.14 -3.71
CA ASN A 61 -14.74 18.18 -4.63
C ASN A 61 -15.09 17.86 -6.08
N LYS A 62 -15.92 18.70 -6.70
CA LYS A 62 -16.33 18.55 -8.10
C LYS A 62 -15.15 18.66 -9.07
N GLU A 63 -14.09 19.39 -8.68
CA GLU A 63 -12.86 19.59 -9.47
C GLU A 63 -11.76 18.61 -9.11
N TRP A 64 -12.09 17.52 -8.41
CA TRP A 64 -11.10 16.55 -7.94
C TRP A 64 -10.17 16.01 -9.01
N ASN A 65 -10.65 15.86 -10.24
CA ASN A 65 -9.83 15.35 -11.34
C ASN A 65 -8.60 16.25 -11.65
N GLU A 66 -8.69 17.55 -11.40
CA GLU A 66 -7.56 18.47 -11.55
C GLU A 66 -6.60 18.38 -10.36
N ILE A 67 -7.15 18.30 -9.16
CA ILE A 67 -6.38 18.12 -7.92
C ILE A 67 -5.60 16.79 -7.98
N GLU A 68 -6.26 15.73 -8.40
CA GLU A 68 -5.68 14.39 -8.53
C GLU A 68 -4.44 14.38 -9.43
N ARG A 69 -4.45 15.14 -10.52
CA ARG A 69 -3.30 15.23 -11.46
C ARG A 69 -2.13 16.04 -10.92
N ARG A 70 -2.40 17.03 -10.08
CA ARG A 70 -1.39 18.00 -9.60
C ARG A 70 -0.71 17.56 -8.30
N HIS A 71 -1.34 16.69 -7.53
CA HIS A 71 -0.87 16.31 -6.20
C HIS A 71 -0.39 14.87 -6.15
N SER A 72 0.73 14.66 -5.49
CA SER A 72 1.22 13.33 -5.14
C SER A 72 0.28 12.63 -4.16
N LYS A 73 0.44 11.33 -4.03
CA LYS A 73 -0.37 10.51 -3.09
C LYS A 73 -0.29 11.02 -1.65
N LEU A 74 0.91 11.43 -1.21
CA LEU A 74 1.13 11.97 0.14
C LEU A 74 0.51 13.36 0.31
N GLU A 75 0.56 14.20 -0.72
CA GLU A 75 -0.08 15.52 -0.68
C GLU A 75 -1.60 15.40 -0.62
N LYS A 76 -2.20 14.45 -1.35
CA LYS A 76 -3.64 14.17 -1.25
C LYS A 76 -4.04 13.79 0.19
N TYR A 77 -3.25 12.94 0.86
CA TYR A 77 -3.48 12.61 2.27
C TYR A 77 -3.41 13.86 3.15
N LYS A 78 -2.36 14.68 2.99
CA LYS A 78 -2.21 15.93 3.75
C LYS A 78 -3.40 16.86 3.60
N LEU A 79 -3.88 17.05 2.37
CA LEU A 79 -5.06 17.89 2.11
C LEU A 79 -6.29 17.44 2.92
N PHE A 80 -6.54 16.12 3.00
CA PHE A 80 -7.67 15.62 3.78
C PHE A 80 -7.42 15.67 5.28
N ALA A 81 -6.20 15.35 5.72
CA ALA A 81 -5.84 15.39 7.13
C ALA A 81 -5.90 16.82 7.69
N GLU A 82 -5.40 17.81 6.95
CA GLU A 82 -5.47 19.22 7.31
C GLU A 82 -6.92 19.72 7.35
N ALA A 83 -7.72 19.40 6.35
CA ALA A 83 -9.14 19.75 6.33
C ALA A 83 -9.92 19.10 7.47
N ALA A 84 -9.53 17.91 7.90
CA ALA A 84 -10.10 17.18 9.03
C ALA A 84 -9.48 17.57 10.39
N GLN A 85 -8.50 18.48 10.41
CA GLN A 85 -7.74 18.87 11.61
C GLN A 85 -7.03 17.69 12.30
N ILE A 86 -6.68 16.66 11.52
CA ILE A 86 -5.93 15.51 12.00
C ILE A 86 -4.46 15.90 12.16
N LYS A 87 -3.92 15.67 13.35
CA LYS A 87 -2.48 15.81 13.60
C LYS A 87 -1.78 14.54 13.17
N PHE A 88 -0.93 14.63 12.17
CA PHE A 88 -0.20 13.48 11.64
C PHE A 88 1.31 13.71 11.68
N ASP A 89 2.05 12.61 11.84
CA ASP A 89 3.51 12.58 11.77
C ASP A 89 3.96 11.34 10.99
N PHE A 90 4.57 11.55 9.83
CA PHE A 90 5.07 10.47 8.97
C PHE A 90 6.28 9.70 9.54
N SER A 91 6.76 10.05 10.72
CA SER A 91 7.79 9.27 11.43
C SER A 91 7.21 8.15 12.29
N VAL A 92 5.91 8.24 12.63
CA VAL A 92 5.21 7.27 13.50
C VAL A 92 4.05 6.60 12.78
N ARG A 93 3.65 5.41 13.24
CA ARG A 93 2.45 4.72 12.74
C ARG A 93 1.17 5.37 13.24
N PRO A 94 0.11 5.27 12.45
CA PRO A 94 -0.03 4.59 11.15
C PRO A 94 0.52 5.38 9.95
N TYR A 95 0.84 6.66 10.10
CA TYR A 95 1.22 7.58 9.01
C TYR A 95 2.55 7.20 8.34
N ARG A 96 3.50 6.61 9.09
CA ARG A 96 4.74 6.07 8.52
C ARG A 96 4.46 4.98 7.49
N THR A 97 3.52 4.09 7.78
CA THR A 97 3.13 2.99 6.89
C THR A 97 2.58 3.51 5.55
N LEU A 98 1.84 4.62 5.55
CA LEU A 98 1.37 5.25 4.32
C LEU A 98 2.54 5.66 3.41
N LYS A 99 3.57 6.30 3.98
CA LYS A 99 4.79 6.68 3.25
C LYS A 99 5.55 5.45 2.74
N GLU A 100 5.70 4.43 3.57
CA GLU A 100 6.41 3.18 3.25
C GLU A 100 5.71 2.42 2.12
N LEU A 101 4.39 2.28 2.17
CA LEU A 101 3.59 1.60 1.15
C LEU A 101 3.64 2.31 -0.20
N PHE A 102 3.52 3.64 -0.24
CA PHE A 102 3.62 4.37 -1.49
C PHE A 102 5.03 4.28 -2.09
N SER A 103 6.08 4.35 -1.25
CA SER A 103 7.46 4.15 -1.70
C SER A 103 7.69 2.72 -2.23
N PHE A 104 7.16 1.72 -1.53
CA PHE A 104 7.25 0.31 -1.96
C PHE A 104 6.54 0.11 -3.31
N ARG A 105 5.30 0.56 -3.44
CA ARG A 105 4.52 0.45 -4.68
C ARG A 105 5.23 1.13 -5.85
N ASP A 106 5.78 2.34 -5.66
CA ASP A 106 6.47 3.07 -6.71
C ASP A 106 7.78 2.36 -7.12
N ARG A 107 8.49 1.77 -6.16
CA ARG A 107 9.67 0.93 -6.43
C ARG A 107 9.29 -0.31 -7.26
N MET A 108 8.17 -0.97 -6.97
CA MET A 108 7.71 -2.11 -7.75
C MET A 108 7.27 -1.71 -9.18
N ALA A 109 6.60 -0.58 -9.33
CA ALA A 109 6.13 -0.09 -10.63
C ALA A 109 7.27 0.43 -11.52
N HIS A 110 8.34 0.99 -10.93
CA HIS A 110 9.47 1.61 -11.61
C HIS A 110 10.79 0.89 -11.33
N GLY A 111 10.72 -0.38 -10.96
CA GLY A 111 11.89 -1.20 -10.60
C GLY A 111 12.98 -1.16 -11.65
N ARG A 112 14.21 -1.00 -11.18
CA ARG A 112 15.43 -1.05 -12.00
C ARG A 112 16.25 -2.23 -11.58
N THR A 113 17.03 -2.78 -12.50
CA THR A 113 18.07 -3.75 -12.18
C THR A 113 19.06 -3.14 -11.20
N THR A 114 19.30 -3.81 -10.08
CA THR A 114 20.30 -3.42 -9.09
C THR A 114 21.37 -4.48 -9.05
N GLU A 115 22.64 -4.04 -8.96
CA GLU A 115 23.78 -4.91 -8.75
C GLU A 115 24.29 -4.72 -7.32
N GLU A 116 24.44 -5.81 -6.59
CA GLU A 116 24.98 -5.79 -5.24
C GLU A 116 26.27 -6.60 -5.20
N VAL A 117 27.32 -6.00 -4.66
CA VAL A 117 28.60 -6.70 -4.44
C VAL A 117 28.52 -7.46 -3.12
N ILE A 118 28.51 -8.79 -3.23
CA ILE A 118 28.52 -9.67 -2.06
C ILE A 118 29.94 -10.08 -1.78
N SER A 119 30.49 -9.71 -0.62
CA SER A 119 31.73 -10.24 -0.10
C SER A 119 31.46 -11.19 1.08
N THR A 120 32.06 -12.36 1.06
CA THR A 120 31.95 -13.33 2.15
C THR A 120 33.31 -13.90 2.48
N CYS A 121 33.63 -14.02 3.77
CA CYS A 121 34.80 -14.80 4.18
C CYS A 121 34.48 -16.28 4.01
N ILE A 122 35.30 -17.00 3.28
CA ILE A 122 35.15 -18.43 3.03
C ILE A 122 36.27 -19.14 3.83
N ASP A 123 35.89 -20.18 4.55
CA ASP A 123 36.88 -21.10 5.11
C ASP A 123 37.50 -21.93 3.95
N MET A 124 38.81 -21.91 3.82
CA MET A 124 39.52 -22.60 2.75
C MET A 124 39.27 -24.13 2.73
N HIS A 125 38.66 -24.68 3.74
CA HIS A 125 38.26 -26.09 3.84
C HIS A 125 36.84 -26.38 3.35
N GLU A 126 36.02 -25.37 3.04
CA GLU A 126 34.65 -25.58 2.49
C GLU A 126 34.73 -25.95 0.99
N LYS A 127 34.27 -27.17 0.67
CA LYS A 127 34.20 -27.69 -0.71
C LYS A 127 33.14 -27.05 -1.59
N ARG A 128 32.25 -26.23 -1.05
CA ARG A 128 31.18 -25.52 -1.77
C ARG A 128 31.10 -24.06 -1.32
N LEU A 129 31.11 -23.17 -2.30
CA LEU A 129 30.83 -21.75 -2.04
C LEU A 129 29.43 -21.60 -1.50
N PRO A 130 29.22 -20.93 -0.36
CA PRO A 130 27.88 -20.65 0.13
C PRO A 130 27.17 -19.74 -0.88
N GLN A 131 26.03 -20.18 -1.39
CA GLN A 131 25.17 -19.31 -2.20
C GLN A 131 24.49 -18.31 -1.27
N LYS A 132 25.11 -17.17 -1.06
CA LYS A 132 24.46 -16.05 -0.38
C LYS A 132 23.71 -15.22 -1.41
N HIS A 133 22.39 -15.24 -1.33
CA HIS A 133 21.54 -14.31 -2.04
C HIS A 133 21.36 -13.07 -1.17
N ALA A 134 21.93 -11.94 -1.60
CA ALA A 134 21.59 -10.66 -0.99
C ALA A 134 20.10 -10.39 -1.23
N LYS A 135 19.39 -9.96 -0.19
CA LYS A 135 18.01 -9.51 -0.32
C LYS A 135 18.01 -8.02 -0.54
N ASN A 136 17.37 -7.58 -1.61
CA ASN A 136 17.10 -6.16 -1.83
C ASN A 136 16.19 -5.59 -0.75
N ASP A 137 16.26 -4.30 -0.48
CA ASP A 137 15.43 -3.61 0.51
C ASP A 137 13.94 -3.92 0.38
N TRP A 138 13.43 -4.05 -0.84
CA TRP A 138 12.02 -4.38 -1.05
C TRP A 138 11.68 -5.82 -0.65
N GLN A 139 12.64 -6.76 -0.78
CA GLN A 139 12.46 -8.15 -0.31
C GLN A 139 12.54 -8.23 1.22
N VAL A 140 13.39 -7.39 1.83
CA VAL A 140 13.45 -7.25 3.30
C VAL A 140 12.15 -6.64 3.84
N PHE A 141 11.55 -5.72 3.12
CA PHE A 141 10.28 -5.10 3.50
C PHE A 141 9.08 -6.05 3.37
N ALA A 142 9.09 -6.94 2.36
CA ALA A 142 7.98 -7.85 2.07
C ALA A 142 7.98 -9.07 3.02
N THR A 143 7.52 -8.86 4.25
CA THR A 143 7.37 -9.89 5.29
C THR A 143 5.93 -10.05 5.73
N LEU A 144 5.59 -11.19 6.37
CA LEU A 144 4.27 -11.43 6.97
C LEU A 144 3.92 -10.36 7.98
N GLU A 145 4.88 -9.96 8.82
CA GLU A 145 4.67 -8.93 9.84
C GLU A 145 4.34 -7.58 9.20
N THR A 146 5.15 -7.16 8.21
CA THR A 146 4.93 -5.91 7.48
C THR A 146 3.57 -5.90 6.78
N ALA A 147 3.19 -7.00 6.13
CA ALA A 147 1.90 -7.09 5.44
C ALA A 147 0.71 -7.03 6.41
N ARG A 148 0.76 -7.77 7.52
CA ARG A 148 -0.27 -7.71 8.58
C ARG A 148 -0.42 -6.30 9.15
N GLN A 149 0.70 -5.69 9.49
CA GLN A 149 0.70 -4.36 10.07
C GLN A 149 0.23 -3.30 9.08
N SER A 150 0.62 -3.43 7.82
CA SER A 150 0.18 -2.51 6.76
C SER A 150 -1.34 -2.52 6.57
N ILE A 151 -1.98 -3.69 6.58
CA ILE A 151 -3.44 -3.79 6.48
C ILE A 151 -4.11 -3.09 7.66
N LYS A 152 -3.64 -3.32 8.89
CA LYS A 152 -4.17 -2.66 10.09
C LYS A 152 -4.02 -1.14 10.04
N ASP A 153 -2.84 -0.67 9.65
CA ASP A 153 -2.57 0.77 9.57
C ASP A 153 -3.40 1.43 8.46
N VAL A 154 -3.64 0.73 7.34
CA VAL A 154 -4.55 1.19 6.26
C VAL A 154 -5.98 1.32 6.77
N GLU A 155 -6.48 0.34 7.52
CA GLU A 155 -7.80 0.39 8.13
C GLU A 155 -7.93 1.59 9.07
N LEU A 156 -6.96 1.81 9.96
CA LEU A 156 -6.94 2.96 10.87
C LEU A 156 -6.94 4.30 10.14
N LEU A 157 -6.12 4.46 9.10
CA LEU A 157 -6.05 5.68 8.30
C LEU A 157 -7.37 5.99 7.60
N ILE A 158 -8.04 4.95 7.07
CA ILE A 158 -9.34 5.08 6.42
C ILE A 158 -10.42 5.44 7.44
N GLU A 159 -10.46 4.77 8.59
CA GLU A 159 -11.41 5.04 9.67
C GLU A 159 -11.26 6.46 10.20
N GLU A 160 -10.03 6.92 10.43
CA GLU A 160 -9.74 8.28 10.90
C GLU A 160 -10.26 9.32 9.90
N LEU A 161 -9.91 9.20 8.61
CA LEU A 161 -10.39 10.12 7.57
C LEU A 161 -11.91 10.03 7.39
N HIS A 162 -12.52 8.85 7.57
CA HIS A 162 -13.97 8.66 7.43
C HIS A 162 -14.74 9.24 8.59
N SER A 163 -14.33 9.00 9.83
CA SER A 163 -15.00 9.49 11.04
C SER A 163 -15.01 11.01 11.10
N MET A 164 -13.93 11.66 10.72
CA MET A 164 -13.83 13.11 10.65
C MET A 164 -14.59 13.69 9.45
N SER A 165 -14.95 12.87 8.47
CA SER A 165 -15.68 13.32 7.28
C SER A 165 -17.14 13.71 7.55
N GLY A 166 -17.73 13.20 8.60
CA GLY A 166 -19.09 13.59 9.03
C GLY A 166 -19.21 15.02 9.57
N HIS A 167 -18.09 15.68 9.88
CA HIS A 167 -18.07 17.05 10.40
C HIS A 167 -17.98 18.13 9.31
N PHE A 168 -17.90 17.77 8.03
CA PHE A 168 -17.82 18.71 6.91
C PHE A 168 -19.15 18.86 6.12
N GLY A 169 -20.25 18.44 6.71
CA GLY A 169 -21.58 18.61 6.11
C GLY A 169 -22.29 19.81 6.74
N ASN A 170 -22.04 20.99 6.22
CA ASN A 170 -23.04 22.06 6.02
C ASN A 170 -22.41 23.18 5.21
#